data_43437c8658fad0925d126cb474e16007
#
_entry.id   43437c8658fad0925d126cb474e16007
#
_cell.length_a   1.000
_cell.length_b   1.000
_cell.length_c   1.000
_cell.angle_alpha   90.00
_cell.angle_beta   90.00
_cell.angle_gamma   90.00
#
_symmetry.space_group_name_H-M   'P 1'
#
loop_
_entity.id
_entity.type
_entity.pdbx_description
1 polymer ?
#
loop_
_entity_poly.entity_id
_entity_poly.type
_entity_poly.pdbx_seq_one_letter_code
_entity_poly.pdbx_strand_id
1 'polypeptide(L)' 'MPRSENQKLKLLYIKDFLEGRTDPEHPASASALTEYLQSRGISCERKSVYRDLETLREYGMDIQTREGRGGGFFL' A
#
# COMPACT_ATOMS: atom_id res chain seq x y z
N MET A 1 13.16 8.52 -16.98
CA MET A 1 13.24 9.20 -15.77
C MET A 1 12.94 8.36 -14.57
N PRO A 2 13.71 8.52 -13.59
CA PRO A 2 13.58 7.73 -12.38
C PRO A 2 12.21 7.76 -11.74
N ARG A 3 11.47 8.85 -11.91
CA ARG A 3 10.17 8.97 -11.29
C ARG A 3 9.19 7.90 -11.74
N SER A 4 9.18 7.63 -13.05
CA SER A 4 8.29 6.59 -13.58
C SER A 4 8.62 5.24 -12.98
N GLU A 5 9.90 4.96 -12.87
CA GLU A 5 10.33 3.69 -12.31
C GLU A 5 9.98 3.59 -10.84
N ASN A 6 10.15 4.69 -10.10
CA ASN A 6 9.80 4.69 -8.68
C ASN A 6 8.31 4.45 -8.48
N GLN A 7 7.47 4.99 -9.35
CA GLN A 7 6.04 4.78 -9.24
C GLN A 7 5.67 3.33 -9.48
N LYS A 8 6.33 2.71 -10.43
CA LYS A 8 6.07 1.29 -10.70
C LYS A 8 6.52 0.42 -9.55
N LEU A 9 7.70 0.69 -9.03
CA LEU A 9 8.21 -0.04 -7.88
C LEU A 9 7.31 0.15 -6.66
N LYS A 10 6.80 1.36 -6.51
CA LYS A 10 5.92 1.66 -5.40
C LYS A 10 4.71 0.75 -5.38
N LEU A 11 4.07 0.57 -6.53
CA LEU A 11 2.93 -0.32 -6.64
C LEU A 11 3.30 -1.75 -6.27
N LEU A 12 4.44 -2.21 -6.75
CA LEU A 12 4.86 -3.57 -6.47
C LEU A 12 5.18 -3.78 -5.00
N TYR A 13 5.81 -2.79 -4.38
CA TYR A 13 6.10 -2.88 -2.95
C TYR A 13 4.82 -2.91 -2.12
N ILE A 14 3.83 -2.10 -2.49
CA ILE A 14 2.56 -2.11 -1.77
C ILE A 14 1.89 -3.47 -1.91
N LYS A 15 1.89 -4.00 -3.13
CA LYS A 15 1.32 -5.31 -3.39
C LYS A 15 2.00 -6.38 -2.54
N ASP A 16 3.31 -6.39 -2.53
CA ASP A 16 4.05 -7.38 -1.75
C ASP A 16 3.77 -7.25 -0.26
N PHE A 17 3.70 -6.03 0.22
CA PHE A 17 3.41 -5.80 1.64
C PHE A 17 2.05 -6.39 2.00
N LEU A 18 1.05 -6.09 1.18
CA LEU A 18 -0.30 -6.58 1.46
C LEU A 18 -0.37 -8.09 1.41
N GLU A 19 0.30 -8.69 0.45
CA GLU A 19 0.24 -10.15 0.30
C GLU A 19 0.99 -10.87 1.40
N GLY A 20 2.07 -10.28 1.88
CA GLY A 20 2.93 -10.98 2.81
C GLY A 20 2.75 -10.59 4.26
N ARG A 21 2.15 -9.45 4.55
CA ARG A 21 2.15 -8.91 5.91
C ARG A 21 0.81 -8.47 6.42
N THR A 22 -0.26 -8.68 5.67
CA THR A 22 -1.58 -8.29 6.15
C THR A 22 -2.53 -9.48 6.13
N ASP A 23 -3.50 -9.41 7.00
CA ASP A 23 -4.62 -10.35 7.06
C ASP A 23 -5.75 -9.63 7.79
N PRO A 24 -6.93 -10.27 7.95
CA PRO A 24 -8.05 -9.59 8.59
C PRO A 24 -7.75 -9.08 9.99
N GLU A 25 -6.82 -9.70 10.69
CA GLU A 25 -6.50 -9.30 12.05
C GLU A 25 -5.33 -8.33 12.12
N HIS A 26 -4.60 -8.17 11.01
CA HIS A 26 -3.43 -7.31 10.97
C HIS A 26 -3.46 -6.43 9.72
N PRO A 27 -4.41 -5.51 9.65
CA PRO A 27 -4.46 -4.60 8.50
C PRO A 27 -3.34 -3.58 8.58
N ALA A 28 -2.98 -3.04 7.44
CA ALA A 28 -1.93 -2.02 7.35
C ALA A 28 -2.57 -0.67 7.10
N SER A 29 -2.24 0.31 7.94
CA SER A 29 -2.72 1.66 7.74
C SER A 29 -1.94 2.31 6.58
N ALA A 30 -2.51 3.41 6.06
CA ALA A 30 -1.80 4.17 5.03
C ALA A 30 -0.47 4.67 5.56
N SER A 31 -0.41 5.03 6.85
CA SER A 31 0.85 5.46 7.45
C SER A 31 1.89 4.34 7.45
N ALA A 32 1.46 3.13 7.80
CA ALA A 32 2.38 1.99 7.81
C ALA A 32 2.91 1.71 6.41
N LEU A 33 2.05 1.80 5.41
CA LEU A 33 2.48 1.60 4.03
C LEU A 33 3.46 2.69 3.60
N THR A 34 3.18 3.93 3.99
CA THR A 34 4.06 5.04 3.67
C THR A 34 5.43 4.84 4.29
N GLU A 35 5.48 4.42 5.55
CA GLU A 35 6.73 4.17 6.23
C GLU A 35 7.51 3.05 5.58
N TYR A 36 6.80 2.00 5.20
CA TYR A 36 7.45 0.89 4.51
C TYR A 36 8.09 1.35 3.21
N LEU A 37 7.36 2.16 2.45
CA LEU A 37 7.88 2.66 1.18
C LEU A 37 9.10 3.54 1.41
N GLN A 38 9.06 4.39 2.45
CA GLN A 38 10.19 5.23 2.76
C GLN A 38 11.42 4.42 3.14
N SER A 39 11.21 3.29 3.81
CA SER A 39 12.31 2.42 4.17
C SER A 39 12.93 1.78 2.94
N ARG A 40 12.20 1.75 1.82
CA ARG A 40 12.71 1.23 0.56
C ARG A 40 13.21 2.33 -0.35
N GLY A 41 13.35 3.55 0.17
CA GLY A 41 13.87 4.65 -0.62
C GLY A 41 12.84 5.35 -1.48
N ILE A 42 11.56 5.10 -1.26
CA ILE A 42 10.50 5.71 -2.05
C ILE A 42 9.78 6.74 -1.20
N SER A 43 9.91 7.99 -1.58
CA SER A 43 9.27 9.10 -0.88
C SER A 43 7.88 9.29 -1.46
N CYS A 44 6.87 9.33 -0.59
CA CYS A 44 5.50 9.48 -1.07
C CYS A 44 4.64 10.03 0.05
N GLU A 45 3.44 10.48 -0.33
CA GLU A 45 2.45 10.97 0.61
C GLU A 45 1.32 9.96 0.72
N ARG A 46 0.58 10.06 1.82
CA ARG A 46 -0.53 9.14 2.04
C ARG A 46 -1.57 9.20 0.93
N LYS A 47 -1.81 10.39 0.38
CA LYS A 47 -2.77 10.50 -0.73
C LYS A 47 -2.39 9.62 -1.90
N SER A 48 -1.11 9.57 -2.23
CA SER A 48 -0.70 8.75 -3.35
C SER A 48 -0.80 7.27 -3.03
N VAL A 49 -0.64 6.91 -1.76
CA VAL A 49 -0.85 5.52 -1.36
C VAL A 49 -2.29 5.11 -1.58
N TYR A 50 -3.24 5.97 -1.22
CA TYR A 50 -4.65 5.68 -1.47
C TYR A 50 -4.94 5.46 -2.94
N ARG A 51 -4.35 6.29 -3.80
CA ARG A 51 -4.51 6.12 -5.25
C ARG A 51 -3.93 4.81 -5.72
N ASP A 52 -2.78 4.44 -5.18
CA ASP A 52 -2.15 3.18 -5.57
C ASP A 52 -2.99 2.00 -5.16
N LEU A 53 -3.62 2.08 -3.98
CA LEU A 53 -4.51 1.02 -3.54
C LEU A 53 -5.70 0.86 -4.48
N GLU A 54 -6.25 1.98 -4.96
CA GLU A 54 -7.32 1.90 -5.93
C GLU A 54 -6.85 1.29 -7.25
N THR A 55 -5.65 1.65 -7.68
CA THR A 55 -5.09 1.07 -8.89
C THR A 55 -4.94 -0.43 -8.74
N LEU A 56 -4.47 -0.89 -7.60
CA LEU A 56 -4.33 -2.32 -7.36
C LEU A 56 -5.67 -3.04 -7.33
N ARG A 57 -6.70 -2.38 -6.80
CA ARG A 57 -8.04 -2.95 -6.85
C ARG A 57 -8.52 -3.09 -8.29
N GLU A 58 -8.27 -2.09 -9.11
CA GLU A 58 -8.64 -2.16 -10.52
C GLU A 58 -7.88 -3.28 -11.24
N TYR A 59 -6.67 -3.51 -10.81
CA TYR A 59 -5.87 -4.59 -11.37
C TYR A 59 -6.48 -5.96 -11.04
N GLY A 60 -7.18 -6.06 -9.92
CA GLY A 60 -7.84 -7.28 -9.54
C GLY A 60 -7.56 -7.77 -8.14
N MET A 61 -6.81 -7.01 -7.36
CA MET A 61 -6.54 -7.39 -5.97
C MET A 61 -7.76 -7.09 -5.12
N ASP A 62 -8.12 -8.04 -4.28
CA ASP A 62 -9.29 -7.92 -3.41
C ASP A 62 -8.88 -7.27 -2.10
N ILE A 63 -8.52 -5.99 -2.17
CA ILE A 63 -8.06 -5.26 -1.01
C ILE A 63 -9.27 -4.85 -0.16
N GLN A 64 -9.29 -5.35 1.06
CA GLN A 64 -10.35 -5.07 2.01
C GLN A 64 -9.95 -3.91 2.90
N THR A 65 -10.94 -3.25 3.47
CA THR A 65 -10.71 -2.13 4.37
C THR A 65 -11.36 -2.46 5.71
N ARG A 66 -10.61 -2.21 6.79
CA ARG A 66 -11.14 -2.32 8.14
C ARG A 66 -11.16 -0.93 8.73
N GLU A 67 -12.31 -0.50 9.21
CA GLU A 67 -12.45 0.84 9.77
C GLU A 67 -12.26 0.84 11.26
N GLY A 68 -12.05 2.03 11.80
CA GLY A 68 -11.95 2.21 13.24
C GLY A 68 -10.50 2.20 13.70
N ARG A 69 -10.35 2.15 15.02
CA ARG A 69 -9.04 2.16 15.63
C ARG A 69 -8.30 0.88 15.25
N GLY A 70 -7.07 1.02 14.85
CA GLY A 70 -6.29 -0.11 14.42
C GLY A 70 -6.67 -0.64 13.06
N GLY A 71 -7.47 0.12 12.31
CA GLY A 71 -7.91 -0.32 10.99
C GLY A 71 -6.87 -0.06 9.91
N GLY A 72 -7.23 -0.44 8.70
CA GLY A 72 -6.36 -0.27 7.56
C GLY A 72 -6.79 -1.17 6.43
N PHE A 73 -5.83 -1.56 5.60
CA PHE A 73 -6.07 -2.36 4.41
C PHE A 73 -5.46 -3.74 4.58
N PHE A 74 -6.11 -4.74 3.99
CA PHE A 74 -5.60 -6.11 4.09
C PHE A 74 -6.11 -6.94 2.92
N LEU A 75 -5.47 -8.07 2.73
CA LEU A 75 -5.91 -9.07 1.75
C LEU A 75 -6.48 -10.30 2.41
#